data_345da3f8e78f99b1f306dbd2f7317a9d
#
_entry.id   345da3f8e78f99b1f306dbd2f7317a9d
#
_cell.length_a   1.000
_cell.length_b   1.000
_cell.length_c   1.000
_cell.angle_alpha   90.00
_cell.angle_beta   90.00
_cell.angle_gamma   90.00
#
_symmetry.space_group_name_H-M   'P 1'
#
loop_
_entity.id
_entity.type
_entity.pdbx_description
1 polymer ?
#
loop_
_entity_poly.entity_id
_entity_poly.type
_entity_poly.pdbx_seq_one_letter_code
_entity_poly.pdbx_strand_id
1 'polypeptide(L)'
;LLDLDPQANSSISFLDPLTVERSVYELMMDGEAPIEQTVYASPVENLSVVPARINLAKLEAKLVGDFDAPFRLKDRLEPFKEHYEVIVIDTPPTLGLITVNALVAASHVLIPIQSSYFALEGTDDLLETIEKVKARPNPNLELLGVLVTLHDKRTTLAREVYEQIKNVFGPKLFDTVITKSVRLEESPAYKESIFSFAPNSSGAIEYGKLCEEVISRV
;
A
#
# COMPACT_ATOMS: atom_id res chain seq x y z
N LEU A 1 0.24 -2.32 -9.65
CA LEU A 1 0.21 -2.68 -8.22
C LEU A 1 1.46 -3.49 -7.90
N LEU A 2 2.16 -3.10 -6.85
CA LEU A 2 3.35 -3.77 -6.36
C LEU A 2 3.09 -4.20 -4.91
N ASP A 3 3.09 -5.51 -4.67
CA ASP A 3 2.80 -6.09 -3.35
C ASP A 3 4.12 -6.36 -2.61
N LEU A 4 4.31 -5.71 -1.48
CA LEU A 4 5.48 -5.88 -0.60
C LEU A 4 5.13 -6.62 0.72
N ASP A 5 3.90 -7.10 0.88
CA ASP A 5 3.55 -7.90 2.05
C ASP A 5 3.84 -9.38 1.80
N PRO A 6 4.67 -10.06 2.61
CA PRO A 6 4.88 -11.51 2.50
C PRO A 6 3.61 -12.35 2.58
N GLN A 7 2.51 -11.81 3.14
CA GLN A 7 1.20 -12.47 3.16
C GLN A 7 0.54 -12.51 1.78
N ALA A 8 0.97 -11.66 0.84
CA ALA A 8 0.53 -11.60 -0.55
C ALA A 8 -0.99 -11.41 -0.74
N ASN A 9 -1.66 -10.72 0.17
CA ASN A 9 -3.12 -10.52 0.11
C ASN A 9 -3.55 -9.76 -1.15
N SER A 10 -2.81 -8.72 -1.51
CA SER A 10 -3.05 -7.98 -2.75
C SER A 10 -2.77 -8.81 -3.99
N SER A 11 -1.72 -9.64 -3.97
CA SER A 11 -1.37 -10.53 -5.08
C SER A 11 -2.45 -11.57 -5.37
N ILE A 12 -2.90 -12.31 -4.35
CA ILE A 12 -3.88 -13.38 -4.50
C ILE A 12 -5.28 -12.88 -4.86
N SER A 13 -5.55 -11.60 -4.63
CA SER A 13 -6.81 -10.98 -5.05
C SER A 13 -6.93 -10.85 -6.57
N PHE A 14 -5.80 -10.83 -7.28
CA PHE A 14 -5.77 -10.63 -8.75
C PHE A 14 -5.12 -11.78 -9.52
N LEU A 15 -4.24 -12.56 -8.87
CA LEU A 15 -3.47 -13.60 -9.54
C LEU A 15 -3.73 -14.99 -8.92
N ASP A 16 -3.50 -16.03 -9.72
CA ASP A 16 -3.39 -17.39 -9.18
C ASP A 16 -1.96 -17.61 -8.66
N PRO A 17 -1.76 -17.86 -7.35
CA PRO A 17 -0.42 -18.09 -6.80
C PRO A 17 0.38 -19.21 -7.47
N LEU A 18 -0.32 -20.18 -8.08
CA LEU A 18 0.32 -21.30 -8.80
C LEU A 18 0.96 -20.89 -10.13
N THR A 19 0.55 -19.77 -10.70
CA THR A 19 1.10 -19.25 -11.97
C THR A 19 2.24 -18.26 -11.77
N VAL A 20 2.50 -17.86 -10.52
CA VAL A 20 3.56 -16.89 -10.19
C VAL A 20 4.89 -17.61 -10.10
N GLU A 21 5.78 -17.38 -11.07
CA GLU A 21 7.13 -17.94 -11.09
C GLU A 21 8.13 -17.04 -10.36
N ARG A 22 8.05 -15.74 -10.60
CA ARG A 22 8.90 -14.71 -10.00
C ARG A 22 8.05 -13.65 -9.28
N SER A 23 8.59 -13.11 -8.22
CA SER A 23 7.91 -12.16 -7.34
C SER A 23 8.77 -10.92 -7.08
N VAL A 24 8.29 -10.02 -6.28
CA VAL A 24 9.07 -8.87 -5.81
C VAL A 24 10.35 -9.27 -5.07
N TYR A 25 10.40 -10.49 -4.50
CA TYR A 25 11.62 -11.00 -3.88
C TYR A 25 12.75 -11.14 -4.92
N GLU A 26 12.49 -11.78 -6.05
CA GLU A 26 13.45 -11.90 -7.14
C GLU A 26 13.78 -10.53 -7.74
N LEU A 27 12.81 -9.63 -7.86
CA LEU A 27 13.03 -8.25 -8.30
C LEU A 27 14.06 -7.53 -7.43
N MET A 28 13.99 -7.68 -6.11
CA MET A 28 14.86 -6.99 -5.17
C MET A 28 16.21 -7.69 -4.96
N MET A 29 16.27 -9.02 -5.14
CA MET A 29 17.49 -9.81 -4.94
C MET A 29 18.36 -9.92 -6.19
N ASP A 30 17.75 -10.06 -7.36
CA ASP A 30 18.43 -10.27 -8.62
C ASP A 30 18.57 -8.92 -9.36
N GLY A 31 19.69 -8.26 -9.14
CA GLY A 31 19.96 -6.93 -9.72
C GLY A 31 20.01 -6.90 -11.25
N GLU A 32 20.19 -8.04 -11.91
CA GLU A 32 20.30 -8.15 -13.37
C GLU A 32 19.03 -8.69 -14.03
N ALA A 33 18.12 -9.31 -13.27
CA ALA A 33 16.88 -9.85 -13.84
C ALA A 33 15.99 -8.75 -14.40
N PRO A 34 15.47 -8.89 -15.64
CA PRO A 34 14.51 -7.95 -16.19
C PRO A 34 13.24 -7.90 -15.34
N ILE A 35 12.80 -6.70 -14.99
CA ILE A 35 11.60 -6.50 -14.14
C ILE A 35 10.34 -7.06 -14.82
N GLU A 36 10.28 -7.08 -16.15
CA GLU A 36 9.18 -7.61 -16.94
C GLU A 36 8.87 -9.07 -16.59
N GLN A 37 9.87 -9.81 -16.12
CA GLN A 37 9.69 -11.21 -15.68
C GLN A 37 8.96 -11.32 -14.33
N THR A 38 8.80 -10.22 -13.62
CA THR A 38 8.09 -10.14 -12.35
C THR A 38 6.74 -9.42 -12.46
N VAL A 39 6.39 -8.92 -13.65
CA VAL A 39 5.14 -8.20 -13.92
C VAL A 39 4.14 -9.15 -14.57
N TYR A 40 2.98 -9.27 -13.96
CA TYR A 40 1.89 -10.11 -14.44
C TYR A 40 0.66 -9.27 -14.81
N ALA A 41 0.03 -9.59 -15.93
CA ALA A 41 -1.25 -9.01 -16.28
C ALA A 41 -2.34 -9.52 -15.32
N SER A 42 -3.19 -8.63 -14.83
CA SER A 42 -4.35 -9.00 -14.03
C SER A 42 -5.62 -9.14 -14.90
N PRO A 43 -6.69 -9.76 -14.38
CA PRO A 43 -7.99 -9.74 -15.07
C PRO A 43 -8.62 -8.34 -15.19
N VAL A 44 -8.11 -7.36 -14.44
CA VAL A 44 -8.60 -5.97 -14.47
C VAL A 44 -7.84 -5.23 -15.58
N GLU A 45 -8.59 -4.59 -16.46
CA GLU A 45 -8.03 -3.79 -17.56
C GLU A 45 -7.08 -2.71 -17.04
N ASN A 46 -5.94 -2.53 -17.70
CA ASN A 46 -4.89 -1.56 -17.36
C ASN A 46 -4.25 -1.76 -15.97
N LEU A 47 -4.42 -2.91 -15.35
CA LEU A 47 -3.78 -3.25 -14.08
C LEU A 47 -2.77 -4.38 -14.27
N SER A 48 -1.49 -4.07 -14.04
CA SER A 48 -0.42 -5.05 -13.90
C SER A 48 -0.06 -5.23 -12.41
N VAL A 49 0.38 -6.43 -12.05
CA VAL A 49 0.74 -6.78 -10.66
C VAL A 49 2.16 -7.33 -10.60
N VAL A 50 2.97 -6.78 -9.70
CA VAL A 50 4.22 -7.40 -9.24
C VAL A 50 3.90 -8.10 -7.92
N PRO A 51 3.80 -9.43 -7.89
CA PRO A 51 3.29 -10.16 -6.74
C PRO A 51 4.34 -10.34 -5.63
N ALA A 52 3.85 -10.45 -4.39
CA ALA A 52 4.62 -10.97 -3.27
C ALA A 52 4.50 -12.50 -3.15
N ARG A 53 5.42 -13.07 -2.41
CA ARG A 53 5.40 -14.46 -1.94
C ARG A 53 6.00 -14.54 -0.55
N ILE A 54 5.73 -15.62 0.17
CA ILE A 54 6.21 -15.83 1.56
C ILE A 54 7.75 -15.74 1.70
N ASN A 55 8.50 -16.02 0.61
CA ASN A 55 9.96 -15.90 0.63
C ASN A 55 10.45 -14.44 0.83
N LEU A 56 9.59 -13.45 0.57
CA LEU A 56 9.89 -12.04 0.83
C LEU A 56 10.22 -11.78 2.31
N ALA A 57 9.64 -12.54 3.24
CA ALA A 57 9.99 -12.48 4.66
C ALA A 57 11.48 -12.73 4.96
N LYS A 58 12.20 -13.36 4.03
CA LYS A 58 13.65 -13.63 4.18
C LYS A 58 14.53 -12.50 3.64
N LEU A 59 13.93 -11.49 2.97
CA LEU A 59 14.66 -10.44 2.28
C LEU A 59 15.55 -9.66 3.24
N GLU A 60 15.02 -9.23 4.37
CA GLU A 60 15.75 -8.42 5.35
C GLU A 60 17.02 -9.13 5.85
N ALA A 61 16.89 -10.43 6.18
CA ALA A 61 18.03 -11.23 6.62
C ALA A 61 19.11 -11.40 5.52
N LYS A 62 18.67 -11.42 4.25
CA LYS A 62 19.59 -11.54 3.10
C LYS A 62 20.33 -10.25 2.80
N LEU A 63 19.74 -9.11 3.10
CA LEU A 63 20.30 -7.79 2.83
C LEU A 63 21.05 -7.18 4.03
N VAL A 64 21.25 -7.95 5.10
CA VAL A 64 22.07 -7.50 6.25
C VAL A 64 23.50 -7.24 5.78
N GLY A 65 23.97 -5.99 6.03
CA GLY A 65 25.31 -5.55 5.64
C GLY A 65 25.40 -4.98 4.22
N ASP A 66 24.35 -4.98 3.46
CA ASP A 66 24.27 -4.29 2.17
C ASP A 66 23.92 -2.81 2.39
N PHE A 67 24.84 -1.91 2.02
CA PHE A 67 24.66 -0.47 2.18
C PHE A 67 23.57 0.10 1.25
N ASP A 68 23.31 -0.55 0.12
CA ASP A 68 22.34 -0.12 -0.87
C ASP A 68 20.95 -0.77 -0.65
N ALA A 69 20.83 -1.62 0.39
CA ALA A 69 19.59 -2.32 0.70
C ALA A 69 18.34 -1.41 0.73
N PRO A 70 18.36 -0.17 1.28
CA PRO A 70 17.19 0.71 1.29
C PRO A 70 16.77 1.26 -0.09
N PHE A 71 17.64 1.20 -1.07
CA PHE A 71 17.44 1.80 -2.41
C PHE A 71 17.04 0.78 -3.48
N ARG A 72 17.13 -0.51 -3.17
CA ARG A 72 16.94 -1.58 -4.17
C ARG A 72 15.64 -1.46 -4.93
N LEU A 73 14.52 -1.21 -4.27
CA LEU A 73 13.24 -1.05 -4.96
C LEU A 73 13.22 0.18 -5.87
N LYS A 74 13.73 1.32 -5.39
CA LYS A 74 13.82 2.55 -6.17
C LYS A 74 14.59 2.34 -7.46
N ASP A 75 15.79 1.75 -7.36
CA ASP A 75 16.66 1.51 -8.52
C ASP A 75 16.01 0.57 -9.54
N ARG A 76 15.27 -0.43 -9.04
CA ARG A 76 14.55 -1.38 -9.90
C ARG A 76 13.33 -0.77 -10.58
N LEU A 77 12.65 0.18 -9.95
CA LEU A 77 11.46 0.85 -10.50
C LEU A 77 11.81 2.02 -11.44
N GLU A 78 12.99 2.62 -11.31
CA GLU A 78 13.37 3.81 -12.08
C GLU A 78 13.14 3.66 -13.58
N PRO A 79 13.56 2.56 -14.25
CA PRO A 79 13.36 2.37 -15.69
C PRO A 79 11.88 2.23 -16.09
N PHE A 80 10.99 1.97 -15.14
CA PHE A 80 9.58 1.66 -15.39
C PHE A 80 8.61 2.79 -15.06
N LYS A 81 9.08 3.86 -14.45
CA LYS A 81 8.23 5.01 -14.08
C LYS A 81 7.45 5.59 -15.25
N GLU A 82 8.04 5.59 -16.44
CA GLU A 82 7.38 6.13 -17.64
C GLU A 82 6.38 5.17 -18.30
N HIS A 83 6.34 3.91 -17.89
CA HIS A 83 5.42 2.91 -18.45
C HIS A 83 4.06 2.88 -17.77
N TYR A 84 3.94 3.49 -16.59
CA TYR A 84 2.73 3.47 -15.78
C TYR A 84 2.41 4.88 -15.29
N GLU A 85 1.14 5.28 -15.42
CA GLU A 85 0.67 6.57 -14.86
C GLU A 85 0.72 6.58 -13.34
N VAL A 86 0.41 5.43 -12.71
CA VAL A 86 0.39 5.28 -11.25
C VAL A 86 1.01 3.93 -10.86
N ILE A 87 1.89 3.94 -9.87
CA ILE A 87 2.41 2.74 -9.21
C ILE A 87 1.94 2.76 -7.76
N VAL A 88 1.05 1.83 -7.41
CA VAL A 88 0.59 1.64 -6.03
C VAL A 88 1.46 0.58 -5.37
N ILE A 89 2.07 0.92 -4.23
CA ILE A 89 2.93 0.01 -3.45
C ILE A 89 2.19 -0.35 -2.16
N ASP A 90 1.80 -1.62 -2.03
CA ASP A 90 1.21 -2.18 -0.81
C ASP A 90 2.29 -2.70 0.12
N THR A 91 2.26 -2.31 1.39
CA THR A 91 3.34 -2.56 2.35
C THR A 91 2.86 -3.39 3.54
N PRO A 92 3.73 -4.23 4.14
CA PRO A 92 3.39 -4.90 5.37
C PRO A 92 3.19 -3.90 6.53
N PRO A 93 2.47 -4.29 7.60
CA PRO A 93 2.22 -3.42 8.75
C PRO A 93 3.44 -3.25 9.68
N THR A 94 4.64 -3.52 9.20
CA THR A 94 5.90 -3.43 9.96
C THR A 94 6.79 -2.31 9.43
N LEU A 95 7.58 -1.68 10.29
CA LEU A 95 8.52 -0.62 9.92
C LEU A 95 9.93 -1.16 9.64
N GLY A 96 10.01 -2.28 8.91
CA GLY A 96 11.27 -2.90 8.52
C GLY A 96 11.86 -2.34 7.22
N LEU A 97 12.91 -2.99 6.74
CA LEU A 97 13.62 -2.63 5.50
C LEU A 97 12.70 -2.61 4.28
N ILE A 98 11.70 -3.48 4.24
CA ILE A 98 10.72 -3.55 3.14
C ILE A 98 9.92 -2.24 3.06
N THR A 99 9.39 -1.77 4.20
CA THR A 99 8.63 -0.51 4.25
C THR A 99 9.54 0.70 3.96
N VAL A 100 10.79 0.68 4.42
CA VAL A 100 11.77 1.73 4.07
C VAL A 100 12.02 1.76 2.56
N ASN A 101 12.16 0.60 1.89
CA ASN A 101 12.28 0.54 0.43
C ASN A 101 11.08 1.16 -0.29
N ALA A 102 9.86 0.89 0.18
CA ALA A 102 8.65 1.51 -0.36
C ALA A 102 8.69 3.04 -0.24
N LEU A 103 9.01 3.56 0.95
CA LEU A 103 9.09 5.00 1.20
C LEU A 103 10.21 5.68 0.39
N VAL A 104 11.33 4.99 0.17
CA VAL A 104 12.45 5.51 -0.63
C VAL A 104 12.09 5.56 -2.12
N ALA A 105 11.26 4.64 -2.61
CA ALA A 105 10.84 4.55 -4.00
C ALA A 105 9.62 5.43 -4.33
N ALA A 106 8.77 5.72 -3.34
CA ALA A 106 7.50 6.41 -3.54
C ALA A 106 7.66 7.93 -3.69
N SER A 107 6.73 8.57 -4.40
CA SER A 107 6.53 10.03 -4.41
C SER A 107 5.61 10.49 -3.28
N HIS A 108 4.57 9.69 -2.98
CA HIS A 108 3.56 10.01 -1.98
C HIS A 108 3.31 8.82 -1.06
N VAL A 109 2.92 9.10 0.18
CA VAL A 109 2.48 8.09 1.13
C VAL A 109 1.07 8.40 1.63
N LEU A 110 0.17 7.43 1.53
CA LEU A 110 -1.16 7.44 2.11
C LEU A 110 -1.19 6.46 3.29
N ILE A 111 -1.65 6.93 4.45
CA ILE A 111 -1.67 6.13 5.69
C ILE A 111 -3.12 5.74 6.01
N PRO A 112 -3.52 4.47 5.83
CA PRO A 112 -4.81 4.00 6.30
C PRO A 112 -4.79 3.76 7.82
N ILE A 113 -5.74 4.33 8.53
CA ILE A 113 -5.90 4.18 9.99
C ILE A 113 -7.30 3.64 10.28
N GLN A 114 -7.39 2.54 11.02
CA GLN A 114 -8.67 2.02 11.50
C GLN A 114 -9.19 2.88 12.66
N SER A 115 -10.49 3.16 12.70
CA SER A 115 -11.10 3.88 13.84
C SER A 115 -11.31 2.96 15.05
N SER A 116 -10.22 2.48 15.64
CA SER A 116 -10.18 1.58 16.81
C SER A 116 -9.39 2.21 17.94
N TYR A 117 -9.49 1.65 19.15
CA TYR A 117 -8.84 2.20 20.34
C TYR A 117 -7.31 2.41 20.19
N PHE A 118 -6.64 1.50 19.48
CA PHE A 118 -5.20 1.58 19.23
C PHE A 118 -4.83 2.30 17.92
N ALA A 119 -5.76 3.06 17.37
CA ALA A 119 -5.64 3.65 16.03
C ALA A 119 -4.39 4.53 15.84
N LEU A 120 -4.00 5.26 16.87
CA LEU A 120 -2.86 6.16 16.85
C LEU A 120 -1.56 5.51 17.38
N GLU A 121 -1.66 4.31 17.97
CA GLU A 121 -0.47 3.56 18.37
C GLU A 121 0.37 3.16 17.16
N GLY A 122 1.67 3.42 17.21
CA GLY A 122 2.58 3.16 16.08
C GLY A 122 2.55 4.20 14.96
N THR A 123 1.59 5.12 14.97
CA THR A 123 1.55 6.20 13.95
C THR A 123 2.74 7.15 14.12
N ASP A 124 3.15 7.42 15.35
CA ASP A 124 4.30 8.29 15.64
C ASP A 124 5.59 7.70 15.09
N ASP A 125 5.84 6.39 15.26
CA ASP A 125 7.00 5.69 14.73
C ASP A 125 7.02 5.71 13.20
N LEU A 126 5.85 5.57 12.56
CA LEU A 126 5.74 5.67 11.11
C LEU A 126 6.03 7.09 10.62
N LEU A 127 5.47 8.11 11.26
CA LEU A 127 5.73 9.51 10.91
C LEU A 127 7.22 9.86 11.11
N GLU A 128 7.84 9.42 12.20
CA GLU A 128 9.29 9.59 12.43
C GLU A 128 10.10 8.91 11.31
N THR A 129 9.70 7.72 10.89
CA THR A 129 10.36 6.99 9.78
C THR A 129 10.21 7.74 8.46
N ILE A 130 9.02 8.28 8.15
CA ILE A 130 8.78 9.12 6.97
C ILE A 130 9.69 10.35 6.99
N GLU A 131 9.79 11.05 8.12
CA GLU A 131 10.66 12.23 8.25
C GLU A 131 12.15 11.87 8.09
N LYS A 132 12.61 10.72 8.61
CA LYS A 132 13.98 10.22 8.39
C LYS A 132 14.24 9.93 6.91
N VAL A 133 13.28 9.34 6.21
CA VAL A 133 13.37 9.07 4.77
C VAL A 133 13.40 10.39 3.97
N LYS A 134 12.56 11.36 4.29
CA LYS A 134 12.56 12.70 3.69
C LYS A 134 13.85 13.46 3.92
N ALA A 135 14.47 13.28 5.08
CA ALA A 135 15.68 14.02 5.44
C ALA A 135 16.89 13.70 4.54
N ARG A 136 16.97 12.49 3.96
CA ARG A 136 18.13 12.04 3.15
C ARG A 136 17.79 11.13 1.98
N PRO A 137 17.22 9.90 2.18
CA PRO A 137 17.05 8.94 1.08
C PRO A 137 16.08 9.40 0.00
N ASN A 138 14.99 10.12 0.38
CA ASN A 138 13.98 10.58 -0.55
C ASN A 138 13.39 11.94 -0.12
N PRO A 139 14.08 13.07 -0.41
CA PRO A 139 13.61 14.40 -0.03
C PRO A 139 12.26 14.81 -0.68
N ASN A 140 11.90 14.15 -1.77
CA ASN A 140 10.66 14.45 -2.51
C ASN A 140 9.45 13.64 -2.03
N LEU A 141 9.61 12.79 -1.00
CA LEU A 141 8.50 12.04 -0.45
C LEU A 141 7.49 12.99 0.22
N GLU A 142 6.24 12.91 -0.16
CA GLU A 142 5.17 13.71 0.43
C GLU A 142 4.15 12.86 1.17
N LEU A 143 3.68 13.35 2.31
CA LEU A 143 2.50 12.78 2.96
C LEU A 143 1.26 13.24 2.18
N LEU A 144 0.67 12.35 1.40
CA LEU A 144 -0.57 12.60 0.68
C LEU A 144 -1.73 12.82 1.65
N GLY A 145 -1.81 11.97 2.67
CA GLY A 145 -2.77 12.12 3.75
C GLY A 145 -3.01 10.84 4.53
N VAL A 146 -3.97 10.95 5.44
CA VAL A 146 -4.43 9.87 6.33
C VAL A 146 -5.87 9.54 5.98
N LEU A 147 -6.15 8.25 5.78
CA LEU A 147 -7.47 7.73 5.45
C LEU A 147 -8.04 6.93 6.62
N VAL A 148 -9.22 7.32 7.11
CA VAL A 148 -9.93 6.51 8.11
C VAL A 148 -10.63 5.33 7.43
N THR A 149 -10.34 4.13 7.93
CA THR A 149 -10.89 2.88 7.40
C THR A 149 -11.63 2.08 8.49
N LEU A 150 -12.41 1.08 8.07
CA LEU A 150 -13.19 0.19 8.94
C LEU A 150 -14.04 0.95 9.97
N HIS A 151 -14.50 2.15 9.61
CA HIS A 151 -15.22 3.04 10.49
C HIS A 151 -16.66 2.53 10.76
N ASP A 152 -16.99 2.23 12.00
CA ASP A 152 -18.36 1.90 12.40
C ASP A 152 -19.04 3.11 13.05
N LYS A 153 -19.79 3.87 12.24
CA LYS A 153 -20.52 5.10 12.66
C LYS A 153 -21.50 4.88 13.83
N ARG A 154 -21.87 3.62 14.11
CA ARG A 154 -22.83 3.28 15.18
C ARG A 154 -22.18 3.32 16.56
N THR A 155 -20.87 3.20 16.67
CA THR A 155 -20.17 3.16 17.95
C THR A 155 -19.67 4.53 18.37
N THR A 156 -19.79 4.85 19.66
CA THR A 156 -19.27 6.10 20.24
C THR A 156 -17.76 6.15 20.14
N LEU A 157 -17.10 5.02 20.40
CA LEU A 157 -15.63 4.90 20.30
C LEU A 157 -15.10 5.28 18.92
N ALA A 158 -15.70 4.76 17.84
CA ALA A 158 -15.22 5.08 16.49
C ALA A 158 -15.37 6.58 16.16
N ARG A 159 -16.42 7.23 16.67
CA ARG A 159 -16.60 8.69 16.52
C ARG A 159 -15.55 9.48 17.29
N GLU A 160 -15.28 9.09 18.54
CA GLU A 160 -14.27 9.75 19.36
C GLU A 160 -12.87 9.62 18.76
N VAL A 161 -12.51 8.41 18.30
CA VAL A 161 -11.23 8.16 17.62
C VAL A 161 -11.13 8.94 16.30
N TYR A 162 -12.21 9.02 15.52
CA TYR A 162 -12.23 9.86 14.31
C TYR A 162 -11.92 11.34 14.62
N GLU A 163 -12.54 11.91 15.65
CA GLU A 163 -12.25 13.28 16.05
C GLU A 163 -10.81 13.46 16.55
N GLN A 164 -10.24 12.47 17.23
CA GLN A 164 -8.83 12.49 17.61
C GLN A 164 -7.91 12.50 16.37
N ILE A 165 -8.13 11.60 15.41
CA ILE A 165 -7.38 11.54 14.14
C ILE A 165 -7.50 12.89 13.41
N LYS A 166 -8.71 13.45 13.34
CA LYS A 166 -8.95 14.77 12.72
C LYS A 166 -8.18 15.89 13.39
N ASN A 167 -8.12 15.90 14.71
CA ASN A 167 -7.37 16.91 15.47
C ASN A 167 -5.85 16.79 15.26
N VAL A 168 -5.33 15.56 15.12
CA VAL A 168 -3.89 15.30 14.91
C VAL A 168 -3.47 15.66 13.48
N PHE A 169 -4.23 15.20 12.47
CA PHE A 169 -3.81 15.29 11.08
C PHE A 169 -4.39 16.51 10.34
N GLY A 170 -5.44 17.13 10.85
CA GLY A 170 -6.02 18.36 10.27
C GLY A 170 -6.29 18.22 8.77
N PRO A 171 -5.68 19.11 7.94
CA PRO A 171 -5.90 19.11 6.48
C PRO A 171 -5.31 17.91 5.75
N LYS A 172 -4.46 17.11 6.41
CA LYS A 172 -3.95 15.85 5.83
C LYS A 172 -4.93 14.69 5.99
N LEU A 173 -5.99 14.83 6.79
CA LEU A 173 -7.05 13.83 6.82
C LEU A 173 -7.85 13.88 5.51
N PHE A 174 -8.13 12.70 4.94
CA PHE A 174 -9.04 12.58 3.80
C PHE A 174 -10.47 12.86 4.24
N ASP A 175 -11.25 13.56 3.41
CA ASP A 175 -12.69 13.77 3.63
C ASP A 175 -13.45 12.45 3.47
N THR A 176 -12.95 11.57 2.61
CA THR A 176 -13.47 10.23 2.40
C THR A 176 -13.15 9.33 3.60
N VAL A 177 -14.15 8.59 4.06
CA VAL A 177 -14.04 7.59 5.13
C VAL A 177 -14.54 6.26 4.60
N ILE A 178 -13.74 5.19 4.75
CA ILE A 178 -14.15 3.84 4.38
C ILE A 178 -14.84 3.18 5.58
N THR A 179 -16.13 2.93 5.43
CA THR A 179 -16.93 2.29 6.49
C THR A 179 -16.74 0.77 6.50
N LYS A 180 -16.96 0.17 7.66
CA LYS A 180 -16.95 -1.29 7.77
C LYS A 180 -18.04 -1.89 6.88
N SER A 181 -17.65 -2.80 5.97
CA SER A 181 -18.54 -3.40 4.98
C SER A 181 -18.21 -4.88 4.78
N VAL A 182 -19.21 -5.74 4.96
CA VAL A 182 -19.09 -7.20 4.70
C VAL A 182 -18.77 -7.44 3.20
N ARG A 183 -19.26 -6.61 2.30
CA ARG A 183 -18.98 -6.75 0.87
C ARG A 183 -17.52 -6.53 0.52
N LEU A 184 -16.83 -5.63 1.24
CA LEU A 184 -15.38 -5.43 1.11
C LEU A 184 -14.59 -6.62 1.64
N GLU A 185 -15.10 -7.30 2.70
CA GLU A 185 -14.47 -8.49 3.24
C GLU A 185 -14.67 -9.73 2.36
N GLU A 186 -15.78 -9.78 1.61
CA GLU A 186 -16.14 -10.91 0.73
C GLU A 186 -15.46 -10.83 -0.64
N SER A 187 -15.36 -9.64 -1.26
CA SER A 187 -14.92 -9.48 -2.66
C SER A 187 -13.57 -10.15 -2.98
N PRO A 188 -12.54 -10.15 -2.10
CA PRO A 188 -11.27 -10.82 -2.38
C PRO A 188 -11.40 -12.35 -2.52
N ALA A 189 -12.35 -12.97 -1.79
CA ALA A 189 -12.60 -14.41 -1.89
C ALA A 189 -13.15 -14.82 -3.26
N TYR A 190 -13.78 -13.90 -3.96
CA TYR A 190 -14.29 -14.09 -5.32
C TYR A 190 -13.29 -13.63 -6.40
N LYS A 191 -12.11 -13.10 -6.00
CA LYS A 191 -11.12 -12.51 -6.90
C LYS A 191 -11.71 -11.38 -7.76
N GLU A 192 -12.62 -10.62 -7.22
CA GLU A 192 -13.28 -9.50 -7.86
C GLU A 192 -13.04 -8.20 -7.09
N SER A 193 -12.92 -7.11 -7.84
CA SER A 193 -12.91 -5.79 -7.22
C SER A 193 -14.28 -5.47 -6.62
N ILE A 194 -14.34 -4.61 -5.61
CA ILE A 194 -15.63 -4.17 -5.06
C ILE A 194 -16.53 -3.54 -6.11
N PHE A 195 -15.94 -2.93 -7.15
CA PHE A 195 -16.65 -2.28 -8.23
C PHE A 195 -17.38 -3.26 -9.15
N SER A 196 -16.85 -4.46 -9.36
CA SER A 196 -17.51 -5.54 -10.10
C SER A 196 -18.38 -6.40 -9.20
N PHE A 197 -17.89 -6.75 -8.00
CA PHE A 197 -18.58 -7.64 -7.05
C PHE A 197 -19.86 -7.03 -6.48
N ALA A 198 -19.82 -5.76 -6.06
CA ALA A 198 -20.95 -5.08 -5.44
C ALA A 198 -20.96 -3.57 -5.76
N PRO A 199 -21.22 -3.17 -7.03
CA PRO A 199 -21.03 -1.80 -7.51
C PRO A 199 -21.91 -0.75 -6.79
N ASN A 200 -23.04 -1.15 -6.23
CA ASN A 200 -23.94 -0.26 -5.49
C ASN A 200 -23.74 -0.29 -3.96
N SER A 201 -22.71 -1.00 -3.47
CA SER A 201 -22.40 -1.05 -2.04
C SER A 201 -21.80 0.25 -1.55
N SER A 202 -21.90 0.51 -0.23
CA SER A 202 -21.22 1.65 0.39
C SER A 202 -19.71 1.59 0.13
N GLY A 203 -19.11 0.39 0.17
CA GLY A 203 -17.67 0.20 -0.12
C GLY A 203 -17.28 0.66 -1.51
N ALA A 204 -18.05 0.28 -2.56
CA ALA A 204 -17.78 0.73 -3.93
C ALA A 204 -17.88 2.25 -4.06
N ILE A 205 -18.93 2.85 -3.49
CA ILE A 205 -19.14 4.30 -3.53
C ILE A 205 -18.02 5.04 -2.79
N GLU A 206 -17.64 4.56 -1.60
CA GLU A 206 -16.62 5.20 -0.77
C GLU A 206 -15.22 5.07 -1.42
N TYR A 207 -14.85 3.91 -1.98
CA TYR A 207 -13.61 3.76 -2.74
C TYR A 207 -13.59 4.58 -4.03
N GLY A 208 -14.73 4.75 -4.72
CA GLY A 208 -14.84 5.66 -5.86
C GLY A 208 -14.51 7.10 -5.48
N LYS A 209 -15.09 7.60 -4.37
CA LYS A 209 -14.76 8.93 -3.83
C LYS A 209 -13.30 9.04 -3.40
N LEU A 210 -12.75 7.99 -2.79
CA LEU A 210 -11.34 7.96 -2.45
C LEU A 210 -10.44 8.11 -3.67
N CYS A 211 -10.75 7.42 -4.77
CA CYS A 211 -9.99 7.55 -6.01
C CYS A 211 -10.02 8.99 -6.54
N GLU A 212 -11.20 9.63 -6.57
CA GLU A 212 -11.35 11.03 -6.98
C GLU A 212 -10.54 11.97 -6.07
N GLU A 213 -10.61 11.76 -4.76
CA GLU A 213 -9.87 12.58 -3.79
C GLU A 213 -8.35 12.37 -3.89
N VAL A 214 -7.87 11.14 -4.08
CA VAL A 214 -6.44 10.86 -4.32
C VAL A 214 -5.97 11.59 -5.57
N ILE A 215 -6.68 11.45 -6.70
CA ILE A 215 -6.32 12.12 -7.96
C ILE A 215 -6.27 13.65 -7.79
N SER A 216 -7.14 14.23 -6.96
CA SER A 216 -7.15 15.68 -6.73
C SER A 216 -6.01 16.17 -5.83
N ARG A 217 -5.36 15.27 -5.07
CA ARG A 217 -4.27 15.60 -4.14
C ARG A 217 -2.86 15.36 -4.72
N VAL A 218 -2.76 14.57 -5.80
CA VAL A 218 -1.53 14.29 -6.55
C VAL A 218 -1.39 15.28 -7.69
#